data_68bc8c81dbab20f0b75ecc83e7251738
#
_entry.id   68bc8c81dbab20f0b75ecc83e7251738
#
_cell.length_a   1.000
_cell.length_b   1.000
_cell.length_c   1.000
_cell.angle_alpha   90.00
_cell.angle_beta   90.00
_cell.angle_gamma   90.00
#
_symmetry.space_group_name_H-M   'P 1'
#
loop_
_entity.id
_entity.type
_entity.pdbx_description
1 polymer ?
#
loop_
_entity_poly.entity_id
_entity_poly.type
_entity_poly.pdbx_seq_one_letter_code
_entity_poly.pdbx_strand_id
1 'polypeptide(L)'
;MKKEEIIENPSVFKPHVVLLGAGASLAALPNGDANKKQLPLMNNLVEVIQLTTLLEKHKINPSGNFETIYGKLRNNDLKKEIESRVFQYFNSLSLPETTTIYDKILLSLRRKDAVFTFNWDPFLFDAYQRNRNVAPLPHIFFLHGNVRIGACETCDNWGRKSGHCSNCNQKFEDIPLLYPLKKKNYFETNQYTALSWKSAKCWFSEAFTITIFGYSAPTSDQEAVELLKKAWFQKSNREFEHIEIIDIICNEQLAMRWRPFTPTHHFSATSNFENSRLWNWPRRSCESLFYPMTKGIPCEAFPLNLKKANDLNELQTSMKEIAKFEDKK
;
A
#
# COMPACT_ATOMS: atom_id res chain seq x y z
N MET A 1 5.36 28.74 -8.56
CA MET A 1 4.19 28.26 -9.31
C MET A 1 3.00 28.31 -8.39
N LYS A 2 1.97 29.03 -8.75
CA LYS A 2 0.74 29.14 -7.96
C LYS A 2 -0.10 27.86 -8.07
N LYS A 3 -1.06 27.71 -7.17
CA LYS A 3 -1.96 26.55 -7.09
C LYS A 3 -2.61 26.23 -8.45
N GLU A 4 -3.20 27.21 -9.11
CA GLU A 4 -3.88 27.03 -10.39
C GLU A 4 -2.93 26.55 -11.48
N GLU A 5 -1.75 27.16 -11.55
CA GLU A 5 -0.73 26.80 -12.55
C GLU A 5 -0.25 25.37 -12.44
N ILE A 6 -0.02 24.87 -11.20
CA ILE A 6 0.43 23.48 -11.00
C ILE A 6 -0.71 22.49 -11.26
N ILE A 7 -1.96 22.83 -10.90
CA ILE A 7 -3.13 21.98 -11.17
C ILE A 7 -3.35 21.81 -12.68
N GLU A 8 -3.23 22.90 -13.45
CA GLU A 8 -3.51 22.93 -14.89
C GLU A 8 -2.39 22.31 -15.74
N ASN A 9 -1.19 22.12 -15.19
CA ASN A 9 -0.02 21.62 -15.91
C ASN A 9 0.53 20.29 -15.38
N PRO A 10 -0.17 19.15 -15.60
CA PRO A 10 0.30 17.81 -15.22
C PRO A 10 1.41 17.36 -16.17
N SER A 11 2.65 17.82 -15.96
CA SER A 11 3.76 17.68 -16.89
C SER A 11 4.75 16.55 -16.58
N VAL A 12 4.72 15.97 -15.38
CA VAL A 12 5.64 14.91 -14.98
C VAL A 12 5.01 13.54 -15.24
N PHE A 13 5.61 12.77 -16.15
CA PHE A 13 5.14 11.44 -16.55
C PHE A 13 5.76 10.31 -15.73
N LYS A 14 6.92 10.53 -15.08
CA LYS A 14 7.50 9.55 -14.17
C LYS A 14 6.55 9.26 -12.99
N PRO A 15 6.46 7.99 -12.52
CA PRO A 15 5.46 7.61 -11.53
C PRO A 15 5.82 8.06 -10.11
N HIS A 16 4.76 8.26 -9.31
CA HIS A 16 4.80 8.19 -7.87
C HIS A 16 4.44 6.77 -7.44
N VAL A 17 5.32 6.13 -6.70
CA VAL A 17 5.10 4.78 -6.17
C VAL A 17 4.83 4.88 -4.67
N VAL A 18 3.73 4.29 -4.21
CA VAL A 18 3.39 4.23 -2.78
C VAL A 18 3.51 2.80 -2.29
N LEU A 19 4.23 2.61 -1.18
CA LEU A 19 4.37 1.32 -0.48
C LEU A 19 3.68 1.37 0.87
N LEU A 20 2.71 0.49 1.07
CA LEU A 20 1.88 0.45 2.27
C LEU A 20 2.18 -0.79 3.12
N GLY A 21 2.31 -0.59 4.43
CA GLY A 21 2.34 -1.64 5.43
C GLY A 21 1.18 -1.54 6.42
N ALA A 22 1.15 -2.40 7.42
CA ALA A 22 0.06 -2.51 8.40
C ALA A 22 -0.19 -1.22 9.19
N GLY A 23 0.84 -0.39 9.39
CA GLY A 23 0.69 0.93 10.02
C GLY A 23 -0.21 1.88 9.24
N ALA A 24 -0.29 1.76 7.91
CA ALA A 24 -1.21 2.56 7.09
C ALA A 24 -2.68 2.20 7.39
N SER A 25 -3.00 0.91 7.59
CA SER A 25 -4.35 0.48 7.97
C SER A 25 -4.73 0.97 9.36
N LEU A 26 -3.81 0.92 10.32
CA LEU A 26 -4.02 1.47 11.66
C LEU A 26 -4.25 2.99 11.64
N ALA A 27 -3.46 3.72 10.85
CA ALA A 27 -3.63 5.17 10.69
C ALA A 27 -4.96 5.51 10.01
N ALA A 28 -5.40 4.70 9.04
CA ALA A 28 -6.67 4.88 8.35
C ALA A 28 -7.88 4.60 9.25
N LEU A 29 -7.76 3.64 10.17
CA LEU A 29 -8.86 3.12 10.99
C LEU A 29 -8.39 2.94 12.46
N PRO A 30 -8.05 4.01 13.16
CA PRO A 30 -7.45 3.93 14.51
C PRO A 30 -8.41 3.36 15.57
N ASN A 31 -9.71 3.42 15.31
CA ASN A 31 -10.77 2.91 16.20
C ASN A 31 -11.38 1.57 15.72
N GLY A 32 -10.68 0.85 14.84
CA GLY A 32 -11.16 -0.37 14.22
C GLY A 32 -11.91 -0.14 12.91
N ASP A 33 -12.37 -1.22 12.29
CA ASP A 33 -13.13 -1.22 11.04
C ASP A 33 -14.56 -0.65 11.20
N ALA A 34 -15.38 -0.70 10.16
CA ALA A 34 -16.78 -0.25 10.21
C ALA A 34 -17.60 -0.91 11.33
N ASN A 35 -17.24 -2.13 11.73
CA ASN A 35 -17.89 -2.91 12.78
C ASN A 35 -17.14 -2.84 14.13
N LYS A 36 -16.18 -1.92 14.28
CA LYS A 36 -15.32 -1.78 15.46
C LYS A 36 -14.40 -2.99 15.71
N LYS A 37 -14.14 -3.82 14.70
CA LYS A 37 -13.17 -4.89 14.80
C LYS A 37 -11.77 -4.30 14.81
N GLN A 38 -10.96 -4.80 15.73
CA GLN A 38 -9.58 -4.35 15.90
C GLN A 38 -8.71 -4.76 14.70
N LEU A 39 -7.79 -3.89 14.28
CA LEU A 39 -6.81 -4.23 13.25
C LEU A 39 -5.57 -4.86 13.89
N PRO A 40 -5.24 -6.12 13.55
CA PRO A 40 -4.09 -6.77 14.16
C PRO A 40 -2.76 -6.31 13.54
N LEU A 41 -1.75 -6.23 14.40
CA LEU A 41 -0.34 -6.23 14.02
C LEU A 41 0.28 -7.58 14.36
N MET A 42 1.45 -7.89 13.82
CA MET A 42 2.13 -9.17 14.09
C MET A 42 2.37 -9.45 15.58
N ASN A 43 2.45 -8.41 16.42
CA ASN A 43 2.65 -8.56 17.87
C ASN A 43 1.39 -8.92 18.65
N ASN A 44 0.20 -8.61 18.16
CA ASN A 44 -1.08 -8.88 18.83
C ASN A 44 -2.05 -9.73 17.99
N LEU A 45 -1.61 -10.21 16.82
CA LEU A 45 -2.47 -10.96 15.90
C LEU A 45 -3.04 -12.23 16.55
N VAL A 46 -2.24 -12.95 17.33
CA VAL A 46 -2.67 -14.18 18.03
C VAL A 46 -3.86 -13.92 18.95
N GLU A 47 -3.81 -12.83 19.70
CA GLU A 47 -4.86 -12.42 20.63
C GLU A 47 -6.10 -11.92 19.87
N VAL A 48 -5.91 -10.98 18.94
CA VAL A 48 -7.00 -10.34 18.19
C VAL A 48 -7.84 -11.34 17.41
N ILE A 49 -7.22 -12.35 16.79
CA ILE A 49 -7.93 -13.40 16.04
C ILE A 49 -8.20 -14.67 16.86
N GLN A 50 -7.99 -14.60 18.18
CA GLN A 50 -8.33 -15.66 19.15
C GLN A 50 -7.66 -17.01 18.85
N LEU A 51 -6.37 -17.01 18.53
CA LEU A 51 -5.59 -18.23 18.30
C LEU A 51 -5.03 -18.85 19.59
N THR A 52 -5.11 -18.18 20.74
CA THR A 52 -4.49 -18.60 22.01
C THR A 52 -4.83 -20.04 22.37
N THR A 53 -6.11 -20.37 22.48
CA THR A 53 -6.58 -21.72 22.86
C THR A 53 -6.15 -22.79 21.85
N LEU A 54 -6.14 -22.46 20.55
CA LEU A 54 -5.69 -23.37 19.51
C LEU A 54 -4.19 -23.70 19.66
N LEU A 55 -3.36 -22.69 19.88
CA LEU A 55 -1.92 -22.87 20.07
C LEU A 55 -1.60 -23.65 21.36
N GLU A 56 -2.27 -23.33 22.47
CA GLU A 56 -2.11 -24.04 23.75
C GLU A 56 -2.48 -25.52 23.64
N LYS A 57 -3.58 -25.86 22.95
CA LYS A 57 -3.96 -27.26 22.67
C LYS A 57 -2.84 -28.03 21.97
N HIS A 58 -2.05 -27.37 21.15
CA HIS A 58 -0.91 -27.96 20.47
C HIS A 58 0.42 -27.76 21.21
N LYS A 59 0.39 -27.34 22.49
CA LYS A 59 1.56 -27.11 23.35
C LYS A 59 2.53 -26.04 22.77
N ILE A 60 1.99 -25.04 22.09
CA ILE A 60 2.74 -23.92 21.54
C ILE A 60 2.44 -22.68 22.39
N ASN A 61 3.51 -22.00 22.83
CA ASN A 61 3.36 -20.74 23.56
C ASN A 61 2.72 -19.68 22.66
N PRO A 62 1.53 -19.12 23.01
CA PRO A 62 0.84 -18.13 22.22
C PRO A 62 1.43 -16.72 22.36
N SER A 63 2.33 -16.50 23.32
CA SER A 63 2.89 -15.18 23.61
C SER A 63 3.97 -14.79 22.60
N GLY A 64 3.90 -13.55 22.10
CA GLY A 64 4.92 -12.97 21.24
C GLY A 64 4.45 -12.68 19.81
N ASN A 65 5.40 -12.40 18.96
CA ASN A 65 5.14 -12.02 17.58
C ASN A 65 4.68 -13.21 16.73
N PHE A 66 3.59 -13.04 15.99
CA PHE A 66 2.98 -14.10 15.17
C PHE A 66 3.96 -14.70 14.14
N GLU A 67 4.84 -13.88 13.55
CA GLU A 67 5.85 -14.36 12.59
C GLU A 67 6.78 -15.40 13.23
N THR A 68 7.19 -15.13 14.47
CA THR A 68 8.05 -16.05 15.23
C THR A 68 7.32 -17.34 15.57
N ILE A 69 6.05 -17.25 15.95
CA ILE A 69 5.22 -18.40 16.29
C ILE A 69 4.96 -19.23 15.02
N TYR A 70 4.46 -18.61 13.96
CA TYR A 70 4.13 -19.28 12.70
C TYR A 70 5.35 -19.95 12.05
N GLY A 71 6.50 -19.29 12.07
CA GLY A 71 7.75 -19.82 11.53
C GLY A 71 8.29 -21.08 12.22
N LYS A 72 7.85 -21.34 13.47
CA LYS A 72 8.22 -22.53 14.25
C LYS A 72 7.24 -23.70 14.06
N LEU A 73 6.07 -23.48 13.49
CA LEU A 73 5.06 -24.52 13.29
C LEU A 73 5.60 -25.63 12.35
N ARG A 74 5.37 -26.88 12.75
CA ARG A 74 5.75 -28.07 11.95
C ARG A 74 4.53 -28.88 11.50
N ASN A 75 3.41 -28.78 12.22
CA ASN A 75 2.16 -29.48 11.91
C ASN A 75 1.43 -28.73 10.78
N ASN A 76 1.25 -29.38 9.64
CA ASN A 76 0.62 -28.79 8.46
C ASN A 76 -0.90 -28.56 8.64
N ASP A 77 -1.59 -29.43 9.39
CA ASP A 77 -3.03 -29.27 9.64
C ASP A 77 -3.28 -28.07 10.55
N LEU A 78 -2.45 -27.89 11.58
CA LEU A 78 -2.50 -26.70 12.42
C LEU A 78 -2.20 -25.42 11.62
N LYS A 79 -1.23 -25.46 10.70
CA LYS A 79 -0.97 -24.32 9.83
C LYS A 79 -2.19 -23.95 9.00
N LYS A 80 -2.81 -24.92 8.33
CA LYS A 80 -4.02 -24.70 7.54
C LYS A 80 -5.18 -24.14 8.37
N GLU A 81 -5.36 -24.62 9.60
CA GLU A 81 -6.39 -24.09 10.50
C GLU A 81 -6.10 -22.63 10.88
N ILE A 82 -4.86 -22.31 11.23
CA ILE A 82 -4.44 -20.94 11.54
C ILE A 82 -4.64 -20.04 10.31
N GLU A 83 -4.19 -20.46 9.13
CA GLU A 83 -4.34 -19.73 7.87
C GLU A 83 -5.81 -19.45 7.55
N SER A 84 -6.68 -20.45 7.74
CA SER A 84 -8.12 -20.28 7.56
C SER A 84 -8.71 -19.24 8.51
N ARG A 85 -8.35 -19.27 9.80
CA ARG A 85 -8.82 -18.29 10.78
C ARG A 85 -8.32 -16.88 10.49
N VAL A 86 -7.04 -16.75 10.13
CA VAL A 86 -6.45 -15.48 9.69
C VAL A 86 -7.21 -14.94 8.48
N PHE A 87 -7.39 -15.76 7.44
CA PHE A 87 -8.12 -15.36 6.24
C PHE A 87 -9.56 -14.92 6.56
N GLN A 88 -10.29 -15.71 7.35
CA GLN A 88 -11.67 -15.41 7.76
C GLN A 88 -11.74 -14.09 8.53
N TYR A 89 -10.81 -13.83 9.44
CA TYR A 89 -10.77 -12.59 10.19
C TYR A 89 -10.58 -11.39 9.26
N PHE A 90 -9.54 -11.38 8.44
CA PHE A 90 -9.28 -10.27 7.52
C PHE A 90 -10.40 -10.11 6.49
N ASN A 91 -10.97 -11.21 5.98
CA ASN A 91 -12.09 -11.16 5.05
C ASN A 91 -13.38 -10.61 5.68
N SER A 92 -13.52 -10.69 6.99
CA SER A 92 -14.66 -10.14 7.72
C SER A 92 -14.56 -8.65 8.03
N LEU A 93 -13.41 -8.03 7.77
CA LEU A 93 -13.22 -6.59 7.95
C LEU A 93 -13.96 -5.79 6.87
N SER A 94 -14.44 -4.61 7.23
CA SER A 94 -15.23 -3.76 6.36
C SER A 94 -14.75 -2.31 6.41
N LEU A 95 -14.61 -1.67 5.24
CA LEU A 95 -14.29 -0.27 5.14
C LEU A 95 -15.49 0.59 5.57
N PRO A 96 -15.33 1.62 6.43
CA PRO A 96 -16.43 2.52 6.78
C PRO A 96 -16.87 3.37 5.58
N GLU A 97 -18.11 3.82 5.58
CA GLU A 97 -18.65 4.69 4.53
C GLU A 97 -18.00 6.09 4.51
N THR A 98 -17.53 6.54 5.66
CA THR A 98 -16.80 7.81 5.79
C THR A 98 -15.46 7.78 5.03
N THR A 99 -14.93 8.97 4.72
CA THR A 99 -13.62 9.12 4.08
C THR A 99 -12.51 8.49 4.92
N THR A 100 -11.66 7.71 4.29
CA THR A 100 -10.47 7.13 4.91
C THR A 100 -9.18 7.64 4.26
N ILE A 101 -8.04 7.36 4.89
CA ILE A 101 -6.73 7.65 4.30
C ILE A 101 -6.54 6.88 2.98
N TYR A 102 -7.12 5.69 2.82
CA TYR A 102 -7.06 4.94 1.56
C TYR A 102 -7.74 5.66 0.40
N ASP A 103 -8.87 6.35 0.64
CA ASP A 103 -9.51 7.18 -0.37
C ASP A 103 -8.64 8.37 -0.75
N LYS A 104 -8.07 9.03 0.25
CA LYS A 104 -7.16 10.16 0.06
C LYS A 104 -5.94 9.75 -0.76
N ILE A 105 -5.30 8.61 -0.47
CA ILE A 105 -4.16 8.08 -1.22
C ILE A 105 -4.54 7.83 -2.68
N LEU A 106 -5.60 7.03 -2.90
CA LEU A 106 -5.99 6.62 -4.26
C LEU A 106 -6.40 7.80 -5.13
N LEU A 107 -7.18 8.73 -4.58
CA LEU A 107 -7.64 9.91 -5.32
C LEU A 107 -6.54 10.96 -5.49
N SER A 108 -5.49 10.98 -4.67
CA SER A 108 -4.33 11.86 -4.82
C SER A 108 -3.29 11.38 -5.84
N LEU A 109 -3.46 10.17 -6.36
CA LEU A 109 -2.60 9.57 -7.38
C LEU A 109 -3.29 9.56 -8.75
N ARG A 110 -2.48 9.42 -9.82
CA ARG A 110 -2.94 9.35 -11.22
C ARG A 110 -2.77 7.95 -11.78
N ARG A 111 -3.30 7.70 -12.99
CA ARG A 111 -3.14 6.44 -13.72
C ARG A 111 -1.68 6.03 -13.96
N LYS A 112 -0.77 7.02 -14.06
CA LYS A 112 0.67 6.79 -14.20
C LYS A 112 1.38 6.31 -12.93
N ASP A 113 0.68 6.29 -11.79
CA ASP A 113 1.21 6.00 -10.47
C ASP A 113 0.82 4.59 -10.01
N ALA A 114 1.49 4.06 -8.98
CA ALA A 114 1.20 2.74 -8.46
C ALA A 114 1.22 2.67 -6.93
N VAL A 115 0.36 1.84 -6.37
CA VAL A 115 0.30 1.51 -4.94
C VAL A 115 0.62 0.04 -4.76
N PHE A 116 1.61 -0.27 -3.96
CA PHE A 116 1.98 -1.61 -3.53
C PHE A 116 1.68 -1.76 -2.05
N THR A 117 1.12 -2.90 -1.65
CA THR A 117 0.83 -3.17 -0.25
C THR A 117 1.24 -4.57 0.17
N PHE A 118 1.73 -4.68 1.40
CA PHE A 118 1.94 -5.96 2.09
C PHE A 118 0.70 -6.40 2.87
N ASN A 119 -0.33 -5.56 2.95
CA ASN A 119 -1.49 -5.78 3.80
C ASN A 119 -2.45 -6.81 3.20
N TRP A 120 -2.93 -7.71 4.06
CA TRP A 120 -3.92 -8.72 3.72
C TRP A 120 -5.36 -8.18 3.76
N ASP A 121 -5.58 -7.06 4.47
CA ASP A 121 -6.88 -6.47 4.72
C ASP A 121 -7.57 -5.97 3.43
N PRO A 122 -8.91 -5.83 3.44
CA PRO A 122 -9.68 -5.47 2.25
C PRO A 122 -9.63 -3.99 1.88
N PHE A 123 -9.11 -3.12 2.75
CA PHE A 123 -9.42 -1.68 2.73
C PHE A 123 -8.93 -0.96 1.47
N LEU A 124 -7.71 -1.23 1.02
CA LEU A 124 -7.20 -0.63 -0.22
C LEU A 124 -8.05 -1.01 -1.43
N PHE A 125 -8.45 -2.29 -1.52
CA PHE A 125 -9.28 -2.78 -2.61
C PHE A 125 -10.69 -2.19 -2.56
N ASP A 126 -11.32 -2.19 -1.38
CA ASP A 126 -12.68 -1.66 -1.19
C ASP A 126 -12.71 -0.15 -1.46
N ALA A 127 -11.71 0.62 -1.01
CA ALA A 127 -11.54 2.03 -1.35
C ALA A 127 -11.34 2.25 -2.86
N TYR A 128 -10.55 1.39 -3.52
CA TYR A 128 -10.38 1.44 -4.97
C TYR A 128 -11.72 1.25 -5.71
N GLN A 129 -12.50 0.26 -5.31
CA GLN A 129 -13.80 -0.03 -5.94
C GLN A 129 -14.78 1.13 -5.82
N ARG A 130 -14.86 1.79 -4.65
CA ARG A 130 -15.80 2.91 -4.46
C ARG A 130 -15.35 4.21 -5.17
N ASN A 131 -14.07 4.35 -5.50
CA ASN A 131 -13.53 5.55 -6.15
C ASN A 131 -13.27 5.39 -7.66
N ARG A 132 -13.41 4.19 -8.24
CA ARG A 132 -13.01 3.87 -9.63
C ARG A 132 -13.69 4.73 -10.71
N ASN A 133 -14.85 5.32 -10.42
CA ASN A 133 -15.62 6.15 -11.35
C ASN A 133 -15.43 7.67 -11.08
N VAL A 134 -14.58 8.05 -10.14
CA VAL A 134 -14.34 9.46 -9.77
C VAL A 134 -13.31 10.10 -10.71
N ALA A 135 -12.18 9.45 -10.85
CA ALA A 135 -11.06 9.87 -11.71
C ALA A 135 -10.22 8.65 -12.08
N PRO A 136 -9.33 8.74 -13.11
CA PRO A 136 -8.36 7.68 -13.37
C PRO A 136 -7.49 7.42 -12.13
N LEU A 137 -7.58 6.21 -11.59
CA LEU A 137 -6.88 5.78 -10.37
C LEU A 137 -5.50 5.16 -10.70
N PRO A 138 -4.59 5.09 -9.71
CA PRO A 138 -3.31 4.39 -9.84
C PRO A 138 -3.52 2.87 -10.01
N HIS A 139 -2.46 2.19 -10.45
CA HIS A 139 -2.40 0.74 -10.38
C HIS A 139 -2.24 0.28 -8.92
N ILE A 140 -2.89 -0.82 -8.54
CA ILE A 140 -2.77 -1.39 -7.19
C ILE A 140 -2.25 -2.82 -7.25
N PHE A 141 -1.32 -3.17 -6.35
CA PHE A 141 -0.69 -4.49 -6.29
C PHE A 141 -0.58 -4.97 -4.84
N PHE A 142 -0.87 -6.26 -4.62
CA PHE A 142 -0.87 -6.88 -3.30
C PHE A 142 0.28 -7.90 -3.23
N LEU A 143 1.41 -7.48 -2.67
CA LEU A 143 2.66 -8.23 -2.66
C LEU A 143 2.60 -9.53 -1.83
N HIS A 144 1.73 -9.57 -0.84
CA HIS A 144 1.50 -10.74 0.03
C HIS A 144 0.11 -11.37 -0.16
N GLY A 145 -0.54 -11.11 -1.29
CA GLY A 145 -1.93 -11.52 -1.50
C GLY A 145 -2.93 -10.59 -0.78
N ASN A 146 -4.21 -10.83 -0.98
CA ASN A 146 -5.27 -10.05 -0.36
C ASN A 146 -6.58 -10.84 -0.28
N VAL A 147 -7.36 -10.66 0.78
CA VAL A 147 -8.60 -11.40 1.03
C VAL A 147 -9.73 -11.10 0.03
N ARG A 148 -9.67 -10.00 -0.71
CA ARG A 148 -10.70 -9.57 -1.70
C ARG A 148 -10.38 -9.98 -3.13
N ILE A 149 -9.17 -10.47 -3.40
CA ILE A 149 -8.70 -10.70 -4.76
C ILE A 149 -8.72 -12.17 -5.10
N GLY A 150 -9.12 -12.46 -6.32
CA GLY A 150 -8.93 -13.73 -6.98
C GLY A 150 -8.22 -13.56 -8.31
N ALA A 151 -7.63 -14.62 -8.83
CA ALA A 151 -6.91 -14.65 -10.09
C ALA A 151 -7.45 -15.73 -11.02
N CYS A 152 -7.25 -15.51 -12.31
CA CYS A 152 -7.45 -16.51 -13.34
C CYS A 152 -6.09 -17.09 -13.73
N GLU A 153 -5.86 -18.35 -13.43
CA GLU A 153 -4.59 -19.02 -13.73
C GLU A 153 -4.30 -19.12 -15.24
N THR A 154 -5.34 -19.13 -16.08
CA THR A 154 -5.21 -19.29 -17.54
C THR A 154 -4.90 -17.99 -18.26
N CYS A 155 -5.39 -16.85 -17.75
CA CYS A 155 -5.39 -15.57 -18.50
C CYS A 155 -4.53 -14.49 -17.89
N ASP A 156 -3.75 -14.75 -16.86
CA ASP A 156 -2.97 -13.74 -16.13
C ASP A 156 -3.80 -12.52 -15.66
N ASN A 157 -5.10 -12.73 -15.48
CA ASN A 157 -6.06 -11.70 -15.12
C ASN A 157 -6.49 -11.87 -13.67
N TRP A 158 -6.82 -10.77 -13.01
CA TRP A 158 -7.24 -10.76 -11.61
C TRP A 158 -8.38 -9.76 -11.39
N GLY A 159 -9.08 -9.94 -10.30
CA GLY A 159 -10.19 -9.07 -9.94
C GLY A 159 -10.77 -9.41 -8.58
N ARG A 160 -12.02 -9.01 -8.37
CA ARG A 160 -12.72 -9.35 -7.14
C ARG A 160 -12.90 -10.88 -7.03
N LYS A 161 -12.55 -11.47 -5.90
CA LYS A 161 -12.62 -12.91 -5.59
C LYS A 161 -13.92 -13.59 -6.03
N SER A 162 -15.07 -12.90 -5.91
CA SER A 162 -16.39 -13.42 -6.32
C SER A 162 -16.69 -13.20 -7.80
N GLY A 163 -15.78 -12.62 -8.57
CA GLY A 163 -15.98 -12.26 -9.97
C GLY A 163 -15.52 -13.35 -10.94
N HIS A 164 -15.60 -13.02 -12.23
CA HIS A 164 -15.17 -13.87 -13.33
C HIS A 164 -14.13 -13.15 -14.18
N CYS A 165 -13.25 -13.92 -14.78
CA CYS A 165 -12.25 -13.43 -15.69
C CYS A 165 -12.90 -12.81 -16.92
N SER A 166 -12.53 -11.57 -17.26
CA SER A 166 -13.06 -10.88 -18.44
C SER A 166 -12.66 -11.52 -19.77
N ASN A 167 -11.58 -12.35 -19.78
CA ASN A 167 -11.07 -12.96 -20.99
C ASN A 167 -11.69 -14.34 -21.27
N CYS A 168 -11.85 -15.21 -20.27
CA CYS A 168 -12.32 -16.59 -20.43
C CYS A 168 -13.60 -16.90 -19.65
N ASN A 169 -14.13 -15.95 -18.90
CA ASN A 169 -15.33 -16.07 -18.06
C ASN A 169 -15.25 -17.14 -16.96
N GLN A 170 -14.07 -17.69 -16.68
CA GLN A 170 -13.87 -18.58 -15.52
C GLN A 170 -13.96 -17.78 -14.22
N LYS A 171 -14.49 -18.39 -13.17
CA LYS A 171 -14.50 -17.80 -11.82
C LYS A 171 -13.07 -17.62 -11.35
N PHE A 172 -12.78 -16.49 -10.74
CA PHE A 172 -11.49 -16.26 -10.11
C PHE A 172 -11.25 -17.21 -8.94
N GLU A 173 -10.06 -17.79 -8.90
CA GLU A 173 -9.58 -18.61 -7.79
C GLU A 173 -8.98 -17.75 -6.69
N ASP A 174 -8.97 -18.29 -5.46
CA ASP A 174 -8.40 -17.60 -4.30
C ASP A 174 -6.88 -17.47 -4.43
N ILE A 175 -6.37 -16.27 -4.19
CA ILE A 175 -4.94 -16.03 -4.08
C ILE A 175 -4.53 -16.34 -2.64
N PRO A 176 -3.60 -17.29 -2.43
CA PRO A 176 -3.11 -17.60 -1.09
C PRO A 176 -2.37 -16.38 -0.50
N LEU A 177 -2.61 -16.13 0.80
CA LEU A 177 -1.85 -15.12 1.53
C LEU A 177 -0.41 -15.61 1.74
N LEU A 178 0.57 -14.73 1.58
CA LEU A 178 1.95 -15.02 1.92
C LEU A 178 2.19 -14.80 3.41
N TYR A 179 2.36 -15.91 4.11
CA TYR A 179 2.65 -15.92 5.54
C TYR A 179 4.13 -15.64 5.82
N PRO A 180 4.47 -15.14 7.03
CA PRO A 180 5.83 -14.77 7.38
C PRO A 180 6.71 -16.01 7.58
N LEU A 181 7.44 -16.39 6.53
CA LEU A 181 8.45 -17.44 6.53
C LEU A 181 9.83 -16.81 6.34
N LYS A 182 10.88 -17.44 6.90
CA LYS A 182 12.27 -16.96 6.77
C LYS A 182 12.78 -16.87 5.32
N LYS A 183 12.28 -17.74 4.44
CA LYS A 183 12.52 -17.69 2.99
C LYS A 183 11.17 -17.69 2.30
N LYS A 184 10.87 -16.65 1.56
CA LYS A 184 9.66 -16.51 0.76
C LYS A 184 10.06 -16.59 -0.71
N ASN A 185 9.56 -17.59 -1.43
CA ASN A 185 9.76 -17.64 -2.86
C ASN A 185 8.65 -16.82 -3.55
N TYR A 186 8.86 -15.53 -3.69
CA TYR A 186 7.89 -14.59 -4.24
C TYR A 186 7.49 -14.89 -5.69
N PHE A 187 8.34 -15.59 -6.44
CA PHE A 187 8.13 -15.86 -7.87
C PHE A 187 7.53 -17.24 -8.15
N GLU A 188 7.51 -18.15 -7.17
CA GLU A 188 7.02 -19.52 -7.34
C GLU A 188 5.75 -19.83 -6.54
N THR A 189 5.23 -18.87 -5.75
CA THR A 189 4.09 -19.12 -4.86
C THR A 189 2.79 -19.26 -5.65
N ASN A 190 2.52 -18.31 -6.52
CA ASN A 190 1.41 -18.30 -7.48
C ASN A 190 1.67 -17.21 -8.54
N GLN A 191 1.01 -17.32 -9.67
CA GLN A 191 1.20 -16.44 -10.82
C GLN A 191 0.90 -14.96 -10.51
N TYR A 192 -0.18 -14.68 -9.78
CA TYR A 192 -0.54 -13.31 -9.38
C TYR A 192 0.57 -12.65 -8.54
N THR A 193 1.06 -13.35 -7.52
CA THR A 193 2.13 -12.84 -6.66
C THR A 193 3.42 -12.60 -7.47
N ALA A 194 3.78 -13.55 -8.33
CA ALA A 194 4.93 -13.41 -9.22
C ALA A 194 4.83 -12.18 -10.14
N LEU A 195 3.66 -11.96 -10.76
CA LEU A 195 3.39 -10.78 -11.58
C LEU A 195 3.41 -9.49 -10.77
N SER A 196 2.87 -9.49 -9.56
CA SER A 196 2.89 -8.34 -8.66
C SER A 196 4.31 -7.93 -8.29
N TRP A 197 5.19 -8.90 -7.99
CA TRP A 197 6.60 -8.65 -7.71
C TRP A 197 7.41 -8.22 -8.94
N LYS A 198 7.12 -8.79 -10.11
CA LYS A 198 7.69 -8.34 -11.38
C LYS A 198 7.28 -6.90 -11.68
N SER A 199 6.02 -6.56 -11.47
CA SER A 199 5.51 -5.19 -11.60
C SER A 199 6.19 -4.25 -10.61
N ALA A 200 6.32 -4.65 -9.33
CA ALA A 200 7.03 -3.84 -8.32
C ALA A 200 8.45 -3.50 -8.77
N LYS A 201 9.20 -4.48 -9.29
CA LYS A 201 10.55 -4.24 -9.82
C LYS A 201 10.55 -3.17 -10.92
N CYS A 202 9.61 -3.22 -11.84
CA CYS A 202 9.47 -2.26 -12.93
C CYS A 202 9.11 -0.85 -12.42
N TRP A 203 8.06 -0.76 -11.58
CA TRP A 203 7.58 0.51 -11.06
C TRP A 203 8.59 1.21 -10.17
N PHE A 204 9.26 0.48 -9.28
CA PHE A 204 10.32 1.05 -8.42
C PHE A 204 11.52 1.54 -9.23
N SER A 205 11.89 0.87 -10.34
CA SER A 205 12.98 1.34 -11.21
C SER A 205 12.64 2.62 -11.95
N GLU A 206 11.36 2.87 -12.26
CA GLU A 206 10.91 4.06 -12.98
C GLU A 206 10.45 5.20 -12.04
N ALA A 207 10.27 4.95 -10.75
CA ALA A 207 9.72 5.90 -9.81
C ALA A 207 10.51 7.21 -9.77
N PHE A 208 9.80 8.35 -9.79
CA PHE A 208 10.35 9.66 -9.51
C PHE A 208 10.30 9.98 -8.02
N THR A 209 9.22 9.57 -7.37
CA THR A 209 9.10 9.63 -5.91
C THR A 209 8.51 8.35 -5.37
N ILE A 210 8.96 7.97 -4.18
CA ILE A 210 8.41 6.84 -3.41
C ILE A 210 7.89 7.38 -2.09
N THR A 211 6.65 7.04 -1.74
CA THR A 211 6.11 7.22 -0.39
C THR A 211 5.99 5.87 0.29
N ILE A 212 6.65 5.69 1.43
CA ILE A 212 6.54 4.50 2.29
C ILE A 212 5.68 4.86 3.48
N PHE A 213 4.54 4.17 3.65
CA PHE A 213 3.62 4.49 4.72
C PHE A 213 3.30 3.29 5.60
N GLY A 214 3.63 3.42 6.88
CA GLY A 214 3.33 2.43 7.91
C GLY A 214 3.94 1.04 7.67
N TYR A 215 5.06 0.97 6.96
CA TYR A 215 5.80 -0.26 6.71
C TYR A 215 7.11 -0.26 7.48
N SER A 216 7.21 -1.14 8.46
CA SER A 216 8.37 -1.18 9.37
C SER A 216 9.59 -1.93 8.84
N ALA A 217 9.55 -2.45 7.62
CA ALA A 217 10.61 -3.29 7.04
C ALA A 217 11.11 -4.38 8.02
N PRO A 218 10.23 -5.28 8.49
CA PRO A 218 10.60 -6.27 9.49
C PRO A 218 11.67 -7.22 8.96
N THR A 219 12.43 -7.84 9.87
CA THR A 219 13.50 -8.79 9.50
C THR A 219 13.00 -10.01 8.72
N SER A 220 11.72 -10.36 8.88
CA SER A 220 11.05 -11.41 8.08
C SER A 220 10.83 -11.04 6.62
N ASP A 221 10.88 -9.74 6.29
CA ASP A 221 10.70 -9.20 4.94
C ASP A 221 12.00 -8.66 4.34
N GLN A 222 13.16 -9.00 4.92
CA GLN A 222 14.46 -8.51 4.45
C GLN A 222 14.69 -8.80 2.96
N GLU A 223 14.27 -9.96 2.47
CA GLU A 223 14.36 -10.32 1.05
C GLU A 223 13.50 -9.39 0.17
N ALA A 224 12.28 -9.06 0.61
CA ALA A 224 11.41 -8.10 -0.06
C ALA A 224 12.06 -6.71 -0.13
N VAL A 225 12.60 -6.24 1.00
CA VAL A 225 13.30 -4.95 1.09
C VAL A 225 14.47 -4.89 0.13
N GLU A 226 15.30 -5.96 0.07
CA GLU A 226 16.43 -6.02 -0.85
C GLU A 226 16.02 -6.08 -2.33
N LEU A 227 14.91 -6.75 -2.66
CA LEU A 227 14.37 -6.76 -4.02
C LEU A 227 13.92 -5.36 -4.47
N LEU A 228 13.18 -4.66 -3.62
CA LEU A 228 12.71 -3.30 -3.90
C LEU A 228 13.87 -2.31 -3.97
N LYS A 229 14.84 -2.42 -3.08
CA LYS A 229 16.06 -1.63 -3.08
C LYS A 229 16.87 -1.82 -4.37
N LYS A 230 17.12 -3.07 -4.78
CA LYS A 230 17.81 -3.37 -6.05
C LYS A 230 17.07 -2.77 -7.24
N ALA A 231 15.73 -2.82 -7.25
CA ALA A 231 14.92 -2.20 -8.29
C ALA A 231 15.07 -0.68 -8.29
N TRP A 232 14.99 -0.05 -7.12
CA TRP A 232 15.16 1.40 -6.97
C TRP A 232 16.53 1.89 -7.46
N PHE A 233 17.61 1.16 -7.17
CA PHE A 233 18.98 1.51 -7.58
C PHE A 233 19.38 0.95 -8.94
N GLN A 234 18.48 0.35 -9.69
CA GLN A 234 18.79 -0.16 -11.03
C GLN A 234 19.23 0.96 -12.00
N LYS A 235 18.72 2.17 -11.82
CA LYS A 235 19.16 3.37 -12.53
C LYS A 235 20.25 4.08 -11.71
N SER A 236 21.42 4.21 -12.28
CA SER A 236 22.64 4.70 -11.61
C SER A 236 22.60 6.20 -11.23
N ASN A 237 21.80 7.02 -11.91
CA ASN A 237 21.80 8.47 -11.70
C ASN A 237 20.42 8.94 -11.23
N ARG A 238 20.18 8.82 -9.91
CA ARG A 238 19.01 9.39 -9.24
C ARG A 238 19.39 10.68 -8.53
N GLU A 239 19.34 11.77 -9.29
CA GLU A 239 19.77 13.10 -8.81
C GLU A 239 18.61 13.89 -8.19
N PHE A 240 17.38 13.65 -8.63
CA PHE A 240 16.20 14.43 -8.25
C PHE A 240 15.06 13.59 -7.69
N GLU A 241 15.22 12.29 -7.66
CA GLU A 241 14.24 11.36 -7.11
C GLU A 241 14.20 11.46 -5.58
N HIS A 242 13.01 11.28 -5.00
CA HIS A 242 12.75 11.51 -3.59
C HIS A 242 12.07 10.32 -2.92
N ILE A 243 12.43 10.09 -1.65
CA ILE A 243 11.73 9.13 -0.79
C ILE A 243 11.09 9.87 0.38
N GLU A 244 9.79 9.71 0.56
CA GLU A 244 9.04 10.20 1.70
C GLU A 244 8.60 9.02 2.57
N ILE A 245 8.77 9.15 3.89
CA ILE A 245 8.32 8.13 4.84
C ILE A 245 7.29 8.73 5.77
N ILE A 246 6.17 8.03 5.91
CA ILE A 246 5.09 8.36 6.84
C ILE A 246 5.06 7.28 7.91
N ASP A 247 5.51 7.61 9.12
CA ASP A 247 5.56 6.69 10.26
C ASP A 247 5.51 7.46 11.59
N ILE A 248 4.96 6.82 12.63
CA ILE A 248 4.90 7.38 14.00
C ILE A 248 6.23 7.29 14.75
N ILE A 249 7.22 6.58 14.20
CA ILE A 249 8.56 6.45 14.80
C ILE A 249 9.34 7.77 14.62
N CYS A 250 10.22 8.10 15.55
CA CYS A 250 11.04 9.31 15.48
C CYS A 250 12.02 9.30 14.29
N ASN A 251 12.34 10.49 13.79
CA ASN A 251 13.14 10.68 12.57
C ASN A 251 14.50 9.96 12.57
N GLU A 252 15.20 9.88 13.70
CA GLU A 252 16.51 9.21 13.77
C GLU A 252 16.41 7.70 13.57
N GLN A 253 15.43 7.06 14.20
CA GLN A 253 15.20 5.62 14.04
C GLN A 253 14.72 5.29 12.63
N LEU A 254 13.88 6.13 12.04
CA LEU A 254 13.46 6.00 10.64
C LEU A 254 14.64 6.14 9.68
N ALA A 255 15.46 7.17 9.87
CA ALA A 255 16.64 7.41 9.04
C ALA A 255 17.60 6.21 9.06
N MET A 256 17.87 5.62 10.25
CA MET A 256 18.69 4.42 10.36
C MET A 256 18.08 3.21 9.64
N ARG A 257 16.79 2.98 9.80
CA ARG A 257 16.07 1.84 9.19
C ARG A 257 16.05 1.91 7.67
N TRP A 258 15.80 3.12 7.14
CA TRP A 258 15.64 3.34 5.71
C TRP A 258 16.91 3.83 5.01
N ARG A 259 18.02 4.02 5.75
CA ARG A 259 19.32 4.40 5.19
C ARG A 259 19.75 3.59 3.96
N PRO A 260 19.51 2.26 3.89
CA PRO A 260 19.81 1.51 2.68
C PRO A 260 19.06 1.94 1.42
N PHE A 261 17.88 2.58 1.57
CA PHE A 261 17.08 3.13 0.47
C PHE A 261 17.39 4.62 0.18
N THR A 262 17.98 5.32 1.12
CA THR A 262 18.16 6.78 1.08
C THR A 262 19.64 7.16 1.16
N PRO A 263 20.49 6.72 0.20
CA PRO A 263 21.91 7.04 0.24
C PRO A 263 22.20 8.52 -0.05
N THR A 264 21.20 9.29 -0.47
CA THR A 264 21.27 10.72 -0.80
C THR A 264 20.44 11.56 0.16
N HIS A 265 20.54 12.88 0.04
CA HIS A 265 19.82 13.86 0.88
C HIS A 265 18.34 14.06 0.46
N HIS A 266 17.87 13.35 -0.56
CA HIS A 266 16.48 13.45 -1.06
C HIS A 266 15.54 12.55 -0.28
N PHE A 267 15.41 12.85 1.01
CA PHE A 267 14.61 12.10 1.96
C PHE A 267 13.81 13.04 2.85
N SER A 268 12.55 12.71 3.08
CA SER A 268 11.72 13.38 4.08
C SER A 268 10.95 12.36 4.92
N ALA A 269 10.64 12.73 6.16
CA ALA A 269 9.82 11.93 7.06
C ALA A 269 8.74 12.79 7.71
N THR A 270 7.55 12.21 7.89
CA THR A 270 6.45 12.84 8.61
C THR A 270 5.71 11.82 9.46
N SER A 271 5.09 12.28 10.54
CA SER A 271 4.34 11.42 11.46
C SER A 271 2.89 11.19 11.06
N ASN A 272 2.35 11.97 10.13
CA ASN A 272 0.98 11.82 9.67
C ASN A 272 0.84 12.04 8.16
N PHE A 273 -0.24 11.50 7.61
CA PHE A 273 -0.54 11.58 6.18
C PHE A 273 -0.85 13.01 5.71
N GLU A 274 -1.47 13.82 6.53
CA GLU A 274 -1.87 15.21 6.20
C GLU A 274 -0.67 16.12 5.92
N ASN A 275 0.50 15.78 6.45
CA ASN A 275 1.75 16.50 6.20
C ASN A 275 2.51 15.96 4.98
N SER A 276 2.04 14.89 4.35
CA SER A 276 2.72 14.28 3.22
C SER A 276 2.64 15.15 1.97
N ARG A 277 3.64 14.98 1.10
CA ARG A 277 3.64 15.55 -0.25
C ARG A 277 2.42 15.10 -1.05
N LEU A 278 2.03 13.84 -0.90
CA LEU A 278 0.89 13.26 -1.57
C LEU A 278 -0.41 14.01 -1.26
N TRP A 279 -0.61 14.41 0.00
CA TRP A 279 -1.80 15.16 0.42
C TRP A 279 -1.70 16.67 0.17
N ASN A 280 -0.50 17.23 0.29
CA ASN A 280 -0.30 18.67 0.06
C ASN A 280 -0.35 19.07 -1.43
N TRP A 281 -0.09 18.11 -2.34
CA TRP A 281 -0.17 18.31 -3.79
C TRP A 281 -0.93 17.13 -4.43
N PRO A 282 -2.24 16.97 -4.14
CA PRO A 282 -3.01 15.85 -4.66
C PRO A 282 -2.97 15.85 -6.19
N ARG A 283 -2.66 14.69 -6.77
CA ARG A 283 -2.47 14.44 -8.21
C ARG A 283 -1.30 15.21 -8.87
N ARG A 284 -0.53 15.98 -8.09
CA ARG A 284 0.62 16.80 -8.55
C ARG A 284 1.86 16.60 -7.68
N SER A 285 1.92 15.51 -6.96
CA SER A 285 3.05 15.22 -6.05
C SER A 285 4.41 15.14 -6.75
N CYS A 286 4.46 14.65 -8.00
CA CYS A 286 5.70 14.65 -8.78
C CYS A 286 6.06 16.06 -9.29
N GLU A 287 5.09 16.83 -9.73
CA GLU A 287 5.28 18.21 -10.18
C GLU A 287 5.81 19.09 -9.07
N SER A 288 5.26 18.95 -7.85
CA SER A 288 5.70 19.72 -6.67
C SER A 288 7.14 19.45 -6.26
N LEU A 289 7.72 18.36 -6.72
CA LEU A 289 9.13 18.01 -6.55
C LEU A 289 9.96 18.47 -7.75
N PHE A 290 9.47 18.19 -8.97
CA PHE A 290 10.18 18.47 -10.21
C PHE A 290 10.49 19.94 -10.41
N TYR A 291 9.50 20.83 -10.29
CA TYR A 291 9.70 22.25 -10.57
C TYR A 291 10.70 22.92 -9.63
N PRO A 292 10.65 22.73 -8.28
CA PRO A 292 11.67 23.30 -7.40
C PRO A 292 13.08 22.76 -7.70
N MET A 293 13.22 21.46 -7.95
CA MET A 293 14.53 20.83 -8.11
C MET A 293 15.18 21.11 -9.47
N THR A 294 14.39 21.16 -10.55
CA THR A 294 14.97 21.28 -11.90
C THR A 294 14.91 22.69 -12.45
N LYS A 295 14.00 23.52 -11.98
CA LYS A 295 13.77 24.90 -12.50
C LYS A 295 13.89 25.98 -11.42
N GLY A 296 14.12 25.60 -10.15
CA GLY A 296 14.18 26.55 -9.05
C GLY A 296 12.85 27.25 -8.75
N ILE A 297 11.71 26.70 -9.18
CA ILE A 297 10.38 27.31 -9.04
C ILE A 297 9.62 26.61 -7.91
N PRO A 298 9.49 27.22 -6.71
CA PRO A 298 8.68 26.66 -5.62
C PRO A 298 7.22 26.52 -6.03
N CYS A 299 6.57 25.43 -5.57
CA CYS A 299 5.17 25.15 -5.84
C CYS A 299 4.32 25.37 -4.59
N GLU A 300 3.28 26.20 -4.73
CA GLU A 300 2.29 26.41 -3.67
C GLU A 300 1.54 25.10 -3.38
N ALA A 301 1.43 24.75 -2.09
CA ALA A 301 0.63 23.61 -1.65
C ALA A 301 -0.88 23.92 -1.74
N PHE A 302 -1.67 22.90 -2.06
CA PHE A 302 -3.13 23.02 -2.15
C PHE A 302 -3.83 21.80 -1.54
N PRO A 303 -3.56 21.49 -0.25
CA PRO A 303 -4.26 20.41 0.43
C PRO A 303 -5.77 20.72 0.42
N LEU A 304 -6.56 19.67 0.30
CA LEU A 304 -8.01 19.85 0.33
C LEU A 304 -8.49 20.18 1.75
N ASN A 305 -9.05 21.38 1.89
CA ASN A 305 -9.73 21.79 3.11
C ASN A 305 -11.19 21.29 3.06
N LEU A 306 -11.38 20.01 3.40
CA LEU A 306 -12.70 19.42 3.45
C LEU A 306 -13.52 20.09 4.57
N LYS A 307 -14.71 20.60 4.25
CA LYS A 307 -15.64 21.22 5.22
C LYS A 307 -16.01 20.23 6.33
N LYS A 308 -16.11 18.95 5.95
CA LYS A 308 -16.25 17.82 6.87
C LYS A 308 -15.13 16.84 6.55
N ALA A 309 -14.20 16.63 7.46
CA ALA A 309 -13.06 15.74 7.27
C ALA A 309 -13.44 14.32 6.80
N ASN A 310 -14.70 13.90 7.02
CA ASN A 310 -15.21 12.57 6.71
C ASN A 310 -16.20 12.55 5.54
N ASP A 311 -16.33 13.63 4.78
CA ASP A 311 -17.25 13.68 3.63
C ASP A 311 -16.57 13.13 2.37
N LEU A 312 -16.90 11.89 2.03
CA LEU A 312 -16.37 11.22 0.85
C LEU A 312 -16.79 11.90 -0.45
N ASN A 313 -18.02 12.41 -0.53
CA ASN A 313 -18.53 13.07 -1.73
C ASN A 313 -17.81 14.40 -1.99
N GLU A 314 -17.49 15.15 -0.94
CA GLU A 314 -16.73 16.40 -1.05
C GLU A 314 -15.30 16.11 -1.55
N LEU A 315 -14.63 15.06 -1.01
CA LEU A 315 -13.33 14.60 -1.49
C LEU A 315 -13.39 14.19 -2.95
N GLN A 316 -14.34 13.35 -3.33
CA GLN A 316 -14.51 12.86 -4.70
C GLN A 316 -14.76 14.00 -5.69
N THR A 317 -15.62 14.95 -5.34
CA THR A 317 -15.92 16.12 -6.17
C THR A 317 -14.66 16.97 -6.39
N SER A 318 -13.95 17.29 -5.32
CA SER A 318 -12.71 18.10 -5.40
C SER A 318 -11.64 17.43 -6.25
N MET A 319 -11.45 16.12 -6.09
CA MET A 319 -10.44 15.37 -6.87
C MET A 319 -10.84 15.24 -8.35
N LYS A 320 -12.13 15.13 -8.65
CA LYS A 320 -12.63 15.12 -10.02
C LYS A 320 -12.34 16.44 -10.74
N GLU A 321 -12.48 17.59 -10.06
CA GLU A 321 -12.14 18.89 -10.61
C GLU A 321 -10.66 19.01 -10.97
N ILE A 322 -9.75 18.53 -10.11
CA ILE A 322 -8.32 18.51 -10.39
C ILE A 322 -7.98 17.58 -11.57
N ALA A 323 -8.66 16.42 -11.65
CA ALA A 323 -8.41 15.41 -12.68
C ALA A 323 -8.79 15.86 -14.10
N LYS A 324 -9.69 16.83 -14.27
CA LYS A 324 -10.11 17.36 -15.59
C LYS A 324 -8.97 17.86 -16.45
N PHE A 325 -7.86 18.25 -15.86
CA PHE A 325 -6.70 18.75 -16.56
C PHE A 325 -5.74 17.66 -17.04
N GLU A 326 -6.00 16.38 -16.75
CA GLU A 326 -5.09 15.27 -17.06
C GLU A 326 -5.31 14.68 -18.46
N ASP A 327 -6.51 14.79 -18.99
CA ASP A 327 -6.91 14.22 -20.31
C ASP A 327 -6.68 15.20 -21.48
N LYS A 328 -6.02 16.34 -21.24
CA LYS A 328 -5.82 17.40 -22.25
C LYS A 328 -4.59 17.19 -23.15
N LYS A 329 -4.11 15.94 -23.30
CA LYS A 329 -3.00 15.65 -24.26
C LYS A 329 -3.35 14.54 -25.20
#